data_8829fb075b18357a5972fef7ab8320c4
#
_entry.id   8829fb075b18357a5972fef7ab8320c4
#
_cell.length_a   1.000
_cell.length_b   1.000
_cell.length_c   1.000
_cell.angle_alpha   90.00
_cell.angle_beta   90.00
_cell.angle_gamma   90.00
#
_symmetry.space_group_name_H-M   'P 1'
#
loop_
_entity.id
_entity.type
_entity.pdbx_description
1 polymer ?
#
loop_
_entity_poly.entity_id
_entity_poly.type
_entity_poly.pdbx_seq_one_letter_code
_entity_poly.pdbx_strand_id
1 'polypeptide(L)'
;MNTTRQLKWSAFTLIEIMIAVAAFAIVLAAINTIFYTALRLRNATTASIEKALPMEHALGVIRRDLANLVLPGGTMSGTLSTTSTSNSVAGQASPSFYTTTGVIDENTPFAEVQRVSYLLVVSTNNGIGKDLVRSVARNLLPSLQSQTEQEPLMTGVQTLTFLYHDGSQWRDSWDSTIENTTTGVSNGLPAAVKVQIQLATENSGSRGRSREMPMELVVPLVTQQRTNQVPQVAAGAAQ
;
A
#
# COMPACT_ATOMS: atom_id res chain seq x y z
N MET A 1 -24.19 -44.44 76.87
CA MET A 1 -22.73 -44.13 76.77
C MET A 1 -22.52 -43.22 75.58
N ASN A 2 -22.39 -41.89 75.86
CA ASN A 2 -22.13 -40.91 74.79
C ASN A 2 -20.62 -40.62 74.73
N THR A 3 -20.00 -41.05 73.68
CA THR A 3 -18.55 -40.71 73.41
C THR A 3 -18.50 -39.41 72.60
N THR A 4 -18.31 -38.31 73.29
CA THR A 4 -18.02 -37.02 72.67
C THR A 4 -16.62 -37.05 72.09
N ARG A 5 -16.51 -37.07 70.73
CA ARG A 5 -15.24 -36.93 70.02
C ARG A 5 -14.76 -35.49 70.17
N GLN A 6 -13.76 -35.27 70.96
CA GLN A 6 -13.07 -34.00 71.07
C GLN A 6 -12.27 -33.77 69.78
N LEU A 7 -12.69 -32.79 68.97
CA LEU A 7 -11.94 -32.29 67.83
C LEU A 7 -10.71 -31.51 68.36
N LYS A 8 -9.51 -32.11 68.23
CA LYS A 8 -8.25 -31.40 68.55
C LYS A 8 -8.05 -30.32 67.49
N TRP A 9 -8.20 -29.08 67.84
CA TRP A 9 -7.80 -27.93 67.06
C TRP A 9 -6.28 -27.82 67.19
N SER A 10 -5.54 -28.15 66.15
CA SER A 10 -4.11 -27.86 66.03
C SER A 10 -3.93 -26.39 65.78
N ALA A 11 -3.25 -25.67 66.67
CA ALA A 11 -2.87 -24.27 66.45
C ALA A 11 -1.73 -24.22 65.47
N PHE A 12 -1.83 -23.30 64.47
CA PHE A 12 -0.76 -23.06 63.47
C PHE A 12 0.52 -22.61 64.18
N THR A 13 1.63 -23.13 63.73
CA THR A 13 2.97 -22.70 64.20
C THR A 13 3.37 -21.40 63.50
N LEU A 14 4.10 -20.55 64.18
CA LEU A 14 4.58 -19.28 63.63
C LEU A 14 5.46 -19.50 62.34
N ILE A 15 6.20 -20.60 62.31
CA ILE A 15 7.02 -20.95 61.17
C ILE A 15 6.19 -21.34 59.93
N GLU A 16 5.06 -22.00 60.11
CA GLU A 16 4.15 -22.39 59.05
C GLU A 16 3.53 -21.17 58.37
N ILE A 17 3.14 -20.13 59.13
CA ILE A 17 2.64 -18.86 58.65
C ILE A 17 3.76 -18.13 57.85
N MET A 18 5.01 -18.11 58.36
CA MET A 18 6.12 -17.48 57.64
C MET A 18 6.42 -18.16 56.30
N ILE A 19 6.37 -19.48 56.24
CA ILE A 19 6.59 -20.24 55.00
C ILE A 19 5.41 -19.98 54.03
N ALA A 20 4.19 -19.97 54.52
CA ALA A 20 3.00 -19.67 53.68
C ALA A 20 3.06 -18.27 53.06
N VAL A 21 3.44 -17.24 53.84
CA VAL A 21 3.59 -15.88 53.38
C VAL A 21 4.74 -15.78 52.34
N ALA A 22 5.87 -16.44 52.57
CA ALA A 22 6.97 -16.47 51.64
C ALA A 22 6.57 -17.14 50.31
N ALA A 23 5.88 -18.28 50.36
CA ALA A 23 5.36 -18.94 49.17
C ALA A 23 4.38 -18.09 48.41
N PHE A 24 3.47 -17.43 49.11
CA PHE A 24 2.47 -16.49 48.53
C PHE A 24 3.16 -15.31 47.84
N ALA A 25 4.22 -14.73 48.47
CA ALA A 25 4.96 -13.63 47.86
C ALA A 25 5.65 -14.05 46.54
N ILE A 26 6.23 -15.28 46.51
CA ILE A 26 6.82 -15.81 45.28
C ILE A 26 5.77 -15.98 44.16
N VAL A 27 4.60 -16.52 44.50
CA VAL A 27 3.50 -16.70 43.53
C VAL A 27 3.03 -15.35 43.00
N LEU A 28 2.85 -14.36 43.91
CA LEU A 28 2.49 -13.00 43.50
C LEU A 28 3.52 -12.37 42.57
N ALA A 29 4.81 -12.53 42.87
CA ALA A 29 5.90 -12.03 42.04
C ALA A 29 5.87 -12.69 40.64
N ALA A 30 5.64 -14.02 40.57
CA ALA A 30 5.52 -14.74 39.31
C ALA A 30 4.32 -14.25 38.48
N ILE A 31 3.14 -14.11 39.10
CA ILE A 31 1.93 -13.59 38.42
C ILE A 31 2.17 -12.18 37.89
N ASN A 32 2.77 -11.32 38.71
CA ASN A 32 3.08 -9.95 38.33
C ASN A 32 4.04 -9.90 37.11
N THR A 33 5.08 -10.73 37.12
CA THR A 33 6.02 -10.83 35.98
C THR A 33 5.32 -11.27 34.69
N ILE A 34 4.44 -12.28 34.76
CA ILE A 34 3.67 -12.76 33.62
C ILE A 34 2.75 -11.64 33.08
N PHE A 35 2.09 -10.94 33.97
CA PHE A 35 1.18 -9.85 33.60
C PHE A 35 1.90 -8.70 32.90
N TYR A 36 3.04 -8.24 33.44
CA TYR A 36 3.85 -7.20 32.81
C TYR A 36 4.40 -7.65 31.45
N THR A 37 4.82 -8.89 31.33
CA THR A 37 5.33 -9.44 30.07
C THR A 37 4.21 -9.50 29.02
N ALA A 38 3.02 -9.92 29.40
CA ALA A 38 1.85 -9.96 28.52
C ALA A 38 1.45 -8.55 28.04
N LEU A 39 1.43 -7.56 28.94
CA LEU A 39 1.16 -6.17 28.57
C LEU A 39 2.20 -5.61 27.61
N ARG A 40 3.48 -5.86 27.88
CA ARG A 40 4.59 -5.43 27.02
C ARG A 40 4.47 -6.05 25.60
N LEU A 41 4.18 -7.34 25.54
CA LEU A 41 4.00 -8.04 24.27
C LEU A 41 2.79 -7.46 23.50
N ARG A 42 1.66 -7.27 24.16
CA ARG A 42 0.47 -6.65 23.56
C ARG A 42 0.81 -5.28 22.98
N ASN A 43 1.45 -4.41 23.76
CA ASN A 43 1.79 -3.06 23.28
C ASN A 43 2.78 -3.09 22.10
N ALA A 44 3.76 -3.98 22.12
CA ALA A 44 4.71 -4.16 21.01
C ALA A 44 4.00 -4.67 19.74
N THR A 45 3.07 -5.62 19.88
CA THR A 45 2.28 -6.14 18.76
C THR A 45 1.37 -5.07 18.18
N THR A 46 0.65 -4.33 19.03
CA THR A 46 -0.21 -3.22 18.59
C THR A 46 0.59 -2.17 17.83
N ALA A 47 1.74 -1.74 18.35
CA ALA A 47 2.60 -0.76 17.69
C ALA A 47 3.15 -1.28 16.32
N SER A 48 3.42 -2.57 16.19
CA SER A 48 3.82 -3.18 14.92
C SER A 48 2.69 -3.18 13.90
N ILE A 49 1.48 -3.51 14.33
CA ILE A 49 0.28 -3.51 13.48
C ILE A 49 -0.05 -2.08 13.02
N GLU A 50 -0.03 -1.11 13.93
CA GLU A 50 -0.30 0.30 13.60
C GLU A 50 0.68 0.87 12.55
N LYS A 51 1.92 0.39 12.54
CA LYS A 51 2.91 0.77 11.52
C LYS A 51 2.68 0.06 10.19
N ALA A 52 2.21 -1.20 10.20
CA ALA A 52 2.01 -1.99 8.99
C ALA A 52 0.71 -1.65 8.24
N LEU A 53 -0.36 -1.32 8.97
CA LEU A 53 -1.68 -1.05 8.40
C LEU A 53 -1.70 0.04 7.30
N PRO A 54 -1.09 1.23 7.48
CA PRO A 54 -1.09 2.24 6.44
C PRO A 54 -0.39 1.78 5.17
N MET A 55 0.70 1.01 5.30
CA MET A 55 1.43 0.45 4.17
C MET A 55 0.58 -0.56 3.40
N GLU A 56 -0.04 -1.51 4.10
CA GLU A 56 -0.92 -2.49 3.46
C GLU A 56 -2.12 -1.83 2.78
N HIS A 57 -2.71 -0.83 3.42
CA HIS A 57 -3.79 -0.04 2.84
C HIS A 57 -3.33 0.65 1.55
N ALA A 58 -2.19 1.37 1.58
CA ALA A 58 -1.65 2.06 0.43
C ALA A 58 -1.36 1.10 -0.74
N LEU A 59 -0.70 -0.04 -0.46
CA LEU A 59 -0.44 -1.08 -1.47
C LEU A 59 -1.74 -1.70 -2.00
N GLY A 60 -2.75 -1.89 -1.16
CA GLY A 60 -4.07 -2.38 -1.55
C GLY A 60 -4.78 -1.43 -2.51
N VAL A 61 -4.77 -0.12 -2.24
CA VAL A 61 -5.33 0.91 -3.11
C VAL A 61 -4.60 0.95 -4.45
N ILE A 62 -3.26 0.99 -4.44
CA ILE A 62 -2.44 1.00 -5.66
C ILE A 62 -2.71 -0.26 -6.50
N ARG A 63 -2.75 -1.44 -5.86
CA ARG A 63 -3.06 -2.70 -6.56
C ARG A 63 -4.43 -2.65 -7.20
N ARG A 64 -5.43 -2.17 -6.49
CA ARG A 64 -6.80 -2.06 -7.00
C ARG A 64 -6.87 -1.13 -8.21
N ASP A 65 -6.23 0.03 -8.14
CA ASP A 65 -6.23 1.01 -9.23
C ASP A 65 -5.50 0.48 -10.47
N LEU A 66 -4.36 -0.17 -10.30
CA LEU A 66 -3.61 -0.76 -11.41
C LEU A 66 -4.32 -1.98 -12.01
N ALA A 67 -4.96 -2.83 -11.20
CA ALA A 67 -5.70 -3.99 -11.68
C ALA A 67 -6.94 -3.61 -12.50
N ASN A 68 -7.52 -2.43 -12.26
CA ASN A 68 -8.69 -1.91 -12.95
C ASN A 68 -8.33 -0.79 -13.94
N LEU A 69 -7.12 -0.81 -14.46
CA LEU A 69 -6.63 0.17 -15.41
C LEU A 69 -7.40 0.08 -16.73
N VAL A 70 -7.81 1.22 -17.26
CA VAL A 70 -8.53 1.32 -18.54
C VAL A 70 -7.54 1.35 -19.69
N LEU A 71 -7.83 0.58 -20.74
CA LEU A 71 -7.02 0.56 -21.96
C LEU A 71 -6.95 1.95 -22.61
N PRO A 72 -5.77 2.42 -23.00
CA PRO A 72 -5.62 3.64 -23.79
C PRO A 72 -6.33 3.54 -25.14
N GLY A 73 -6.78 4.66 -25.67
CA GLY A 73 -7.35 4.76 -27.04
C GLY A 73 -8.88 4.68 -27.13
N GLY A 74 -9.60 4.56 -26.01
CA GLY A 74 -11.06 4.69 -25.97
C GLY A 74 -11.51 6.15 -25.82
N THR A 75 -12.80 6.41 -26.03
CA THR A 75 -13.39 7.75 -25.96
C THR A 75 -13.30 8.39 -24.57
N MET A 76 -13.29 7.54 -23.52
CA MET A 76 -13.23 7.95 -22.11
C MET A 76 -11.90 7.55 -21.45
N SER A 77 -10.97 7.02 -22.21
CA SER A 77 -9.68 6.56 -21.71
C SER A 77 -8.57 7.44 -22.25
N GLY A 78 -7.79 7.98 -21.36
CA GLY A 78 -6.57 8.69 -21.72
C GLY A 78 -5.36 7.77 -21.75
N THR A 79 -4.22 8.38 -21.87
CA THR A 79 -2.93 7.68 -21.96
C THR A 79 -2.42 7.27 -20.60
N LEU A 80 -1.72 6.16 -20.54
CA LEU A 80 -0.80 5.87 -19.44
C LEU A 80 0.53 6.57 -19.74
N SER A 81 0.87 7.58 -18.98
CA SER A 81 2.14 8.29 -19.13
C SER A 81 2.80 8.55 -17.79
N THR A 82 4.13 8.44 -17.79
CA THR A 82 4.94 8.81 -16.66
C THR A 82 5.29 10.29 -16.78
N THR A 83 4.59 11.15 -16.05
CA THR A 83 4.80 12.59 -16.09
C THR A 83 5.37 13.10 -14.77
N SER A 84 6.30 14.04 -14.85
CA SER A 84 6.70 14.83 -13.69
C SER A 84 5.59 15.82 -13.40
N THR A 85 4.82 15.58 -12.36
CA THR A 85 3.75 16.50 -11.94
C THR A 85 4.39 17.70 -11.21
N SER A 86 3.91 18.91 -11.49
CA SER A 86 4.41 20.17 -10.91
C SER A 86 4.36 20.20 -9.37
N ASN A 87 3.55 19.37 -8.75
CA ASN A 87 3.43 19.24 -7.29
C ASN A 87 4.22 18.05 -6.72
N SER A 88 4.89 17.24 -7.55
CA SER A 88 5.79 16.21 -7.04
C SER A 88 7.10 16.86 -6.60
N VAL A 89 7.70 16.32 -5.55
CA VAL A 89 9.05 16.70 -5.16
C VAL A 89 9.97 16.49 -6.36
N ALA A 90 10.74 17.50 -6.73
CA ALA A 90 11.57 17.53 -7.94
C ALA A 90 12.30 16.19 -8.16
N GLY A 91 12.11 15.60 -9.34
CA GLY A 91 12.79 14.37 -9.76
C GLY A 91 12.00 13.07 -9.62
N GLN A 92 10.75 13.09 -9.11
CA GLN A 92 9.92 11.89 -9.03
C GLN A 92 8.86 11.88 -10.13
N ALA A 93 9.02 10.98 -11.10
CA ALA A 93 8.03 10.73 -12.12
C ALA A 93 6.93 9.83 -11.55
N SER A 94 5.69 10.28 -11.59
CA SER A 94 4.53 9.50 -11.19
C SER A 94 3.72 9.08 -12.42
N PRO A 95 3.16 7.88 -12.45
CA PRO A 95 2.24 7.52 -13.52
C PRO A 95 0.93 8.30 -13.37
N SER A 96 0.40 8.73 -14.50
CA SER A 96 -0.96 9.19 -14.65
C SER A 96 -1.70 8.21 -15.55
N PHE A 97 -2.79 7.63 -15.07
CA PHE A 97 -3.57 6.62 -15.78
C PHE A 97 -5.05 6.69 -15.42
N TYR A 98 -5.85 5.97 -16.18
CA TYR A 98 -7.31 5.91 -16.01
C TYR A 98 -7.71 4.56 -15.46
N THR A 99 -8.62 4.55 -14.49
CA THR A 99 -9.09 3.35 -13.80
C THR A 99 -10.60 3.39 -13.60
N THR A 100 -11.24 2.21 -13.56
CA THR A 100 -12.67 2.04 -13.27
C THR A 100 -12.97 1.85 -11.78
N THR A 101 -12.09 2.33 -10.89
CA THR A 101 -12.26 2.19 -9.44
C THR A 101 -13.11 3.31 -8.82
N GLY A 102 -13.71 4.18 -9.63
CA GLY A 102 -14.60 5.22 -9.19
C GLY A 102 -15.88 4.66 -8.56
N VAL A 103 -16.41 5.37 -7.58
CA VAL A 103 -17.70 5.07 -6.97
C VAL A 103 -18.73 6.06 -7.55
N ILE A 104 -19.80 5.52 -8.10
CA ILE A 104 -20.93 6.31 -8.58
C ILE A 104 -21.82 6.61 -7.38
N ASP A 105 -22.07 7.87 -7.11
CA ASP A 105 -23.00 8.35 -6.09
C ASP A 105 -23.95 9.42 -6.70
N GLU A 106 -24.89 9.90 -5.87
CA GLU A 106 -25.87 10.92 -6.31
C GLU A 106 -25.22 12.23 -6.77
N ASN A 107 -24.05 12.58 -6.22
CA ASN A 107 -23.31 13.80 -6.55
C ASN A 107 -22.36 13.63 -7.73
N THR A 108 -21.93 12.38 -7.98
CA THR A 108 -20.97 12.04 -9.03
C THR A 108 -21.44 10.86 -9.89
N PRO A 109 -22.54 11.01 -10.65
CA PRO A 109 -23.15 9.91 -11.41
C PRO A 109 -22.32 9.45 -12.62
N PHE A 110 -21.23 10.14 -12.95
CA PHE A 110 -20.34 9.87 -14.09
C PHE A 110 -18.92 9.50 -13.68
N ALA A 111 -18.68 9.19 -12.40
CA ALA A 111 -17.32 9.02 -11.85
C ALA A 111 -16.81 7.58 -11.89
N GLU A 112 -17.40 6.68 -12.70
CA GLU A 112 -16.91 5.30 -12.82
C GLU A 112 -15.47 5.26 -13.32
N VAL A 113 -15.17 5.99 -14.40
CA VAL A 113 -13.80 6.14 -14.89
C VAL A 113 -13.20 7.42 -14.32
N GLN A 114 -12.05 7.28 -13.71
CA GLN A 114 -11.35 8.40 -13.09
C GLN A 114 -9.86 8.37 -13.47
N ARG A 115 -9.24 9.55 -13.53
CA ARG A 115 -7.80 9.66 -13.71
C ARG A 115 -7.13 9.69 -12.35
N VAL A 116 -6.14 8.83 -12.17
CA VAL A 116 -5.39 8.67 -10.92
C VAL A 116 -3.92 8.96 -11.14
N SER A 117 -3.29 9.60 -10.18
CA SER A 117 -1.85 9.75 -10.06
C SER A 117 -1.42 9.66 -8.59
N TYR A 118 -0.16 9.30 -8.36
CA TYR A 118 0.42 9.16 -7.02
C TYR A 118 1.51 10.20 -6.82
N LEU A 119 1.45 10.93 -5.73
CA LEU A 119 2.35 12.04 -5.43
C LEU A 119 3.01 11.84 -4.08
N LEU A 120 4.28 12.23 -3.96
CA LEU A 120 4.92 12.42 -2.68
C LEU A 120 4.95 13.91 -2.35
N VAL A 121 4.28 14.29 -1.28
CA VAL A 121 4.17 15.68 -0.80
C VAL A 121 5.01 15.83 0.46
N VAL A 122 5.52 17.01 0.70
CA VAL A 122 6.21 17.30 1.97
C VAL A 122 5.21 17.17 3.11
N SER A 123 5.56 16.40 4.15
CA SER A 123 4.68 16.20 5.29
C SER A 123 4.45 17.52 6.05
N THR A 124 3.18 17.83 6.30
CA THR A 124 2.78 19.05 7.03
C THR A 124 3.00 18.89 8.54
N ASN A 125 3.12 17.64 9.03
CA ASN A 125 3.16 17.32 10.45
C ASN A 125 4.59 17.21 11.02
N ASN A 126 5.61 17.82 10.39
CA ASN A 126 7.02 17.68 10.79
C ASN A 126 7.51 16.24 10.95
N GLY A 127 6.80 15.26 10.37
CA GLY A 127 7.18 13.87 10.35
C GLY A 127 8.41 13.62 9.48
N ILE A 128 9.10 12.53 9.77
CA ILE A 128 10.23 12.08 8.97
C ILE A 128 9.70 11.53 7.65
N GLY A 129 10.25 12.00 6.51
CA GLY A 129 9.81 11.57 5.19
C GLY A 129 8.71 12.46 4.59
N LYS A 130 8.03 11.91 3.61
CA LYS A 130 7.00 12.55 2.81
C LYS A 130 5.67 11.80 2.95
N ASP A 131 4.58 12.47 2.61
CA ASP A 131 3.26 11.86 2.59
C ASP A 131 2.95 11.35 1.19
N LEU A 132 2.56 10.08 1.09
CA LEU A 132 2.05 9.49 -0.14
C LEU A 132 0.58 9.86 -0.29
N VAL A 133 0.28 10.54 -1.39
CA VAL A 133 -1.05 11.06 -1.70
C VAL A 133 -1.50 10.49 -3.03
N ARG A 134 -2.74 9.98 -3.06
CA ARG A 134 -3.47 9.61 -4.28
C ARG A 134 -4.25 10.82 -4.77
N SER A 135 -3.97 11.27 -5.98
CA SER A 135 -4.67 12.37 -6.63
C SER A 135 -5.66 11.83 -7.65
N VAL A 136 -6.92 12.17 -7.51
CA VAL A 136 -8.03 11.65 -8.32
C VAL A 136 -8.74 12.79 -9.02
N ALA A 137 -8.88 12.69 -10.35
CA ALA A 137 -9.74 13.55 -11.13
C ALA A 137 -10.94 12.74 -11.64
N ARG A 138 -12.11 13.02 -11.10
CA ARG A 138 -13.37 12.34 -11.47
C ARG A 138 -14.01 12.95 -12.71
N ASN A 139 -13.93 14.26 -12.85
CA ASN A 139 -14.43 14.95 -14.05
C ASN A 139 -13.33 14.93 -15.12
N LEU A 140 -13.53 14.11 -16.15
CA LEU A 140 -12.60 13.94 -17.27
C LEU A 140 -12.92 14.90 -18.44
N LEU A 141 -14.03 15.61 -18.38
CA LEU A 141 -14.39 16.61 -19.40
C LEU A 141 -13.49 17.85 -19.23
N PRO A 142 -13.01 18.44 -20.32
CA PRO A 142 -12.20 19.65 -20.25
C PRO A 142 -13.07 20.82 -19.80
N SER A 143 -13.14 21.02 -18.49
CA SER A 143 -13.63 22.25 -17.88
C SER A 143 -12.43 23.11 -17.47
N LEU A 144 -12.65 24.41 -17.32
CA LEU A 144 -11.62 25.41 -17.03
C LEU A 144 -10.79 25.13 -15.75
N GLN A 145 -11.28 24.24 -14.87
CA GLN A 145 -10.52 23.74 -13.70
C GLN A 145 -10.91 22.28 -13.43
N SER A 146 -10.00 21.37 -13.71
CA SER A 146 -10.12 19.99 -13.26
C SER A 146 -9.90 19.98 -11.74
N GLN A 147 -10.97 19.84 -10.96
CA GLN A 147 -10.86 19.60 -9.52
C GLN A 147 -10.28 18.21 -9.29
N THR A 148 -9.10 18.16 -8.69
CA THR A 148 -8.47 16.93 -8.26
C THR A 148 -8.65 16.77 -6.75
N GLU A 149 -9.21 15.65 -6.34
CA GLU A 149 -9.28 15.24 -4.94
C GLU A 149 -7.96 14.61 -4.54
N GLN A 150 -7.47 14.97 -3.37
CA GLN A 150 -6.24 14.40 -2.81
C GLN A 150 -6.57 13.55 -1.59
N GLU A 151 -6.26 12.26 -1.67
CA GLU A 151 -6.47 11.29 -0.62
C GLU A 151 -5.10 10.89 -0.03
N PRO A 152 -4.81 11.24 1.24
CA PRO A 152 -3.59 10.79 1.89
C PRO A 152 -3.67 9.29 2.16
N LEU A 153 -2.68 8.52 1.71
CA LEU A 153 -2.63 7.08 1.89
C LEU A 153 -1.74 6.69 3.07
N MET A 154 -0.56 7.28 3.16
CA MET A 154 0.38 7.01 4.25
C MET A 154 1.41 8.11 4.38
N THR A 155 2.03 8.19 5.56
CA THR A 155 3.11 9.13 5.89
C THR A 155 4.46 8.39 6.01
N GLY A 156 5.56 9.15 6.07
CA GLY A 156 6.87 8.57 6.34
C GLY A 156 7.51 7.87 5.14
N VAL A 157 7.14 8.20 3.92
CA VAL A 157 7.74 7.66 2.69
C VAL A 157 8.98 8.44 2.31
N GLN A 158 10.07 7.74 2.01
CA GLN A 158 11.29 8.35 1.49
C GLN A 158 11.25 8.42 -0.03
N THR A 159 10.96 7.28 -0.69
CA THR A 159 10.87 7.19 -2.15
C THR A 159 9.72 6.32 -2.58
N LEU A 160 9.12 6.68 -3.72
CA LEU A 160 8.11 5.90 -4.43
C LEU A 160 8.59 5.75 -5.87
N THR A 161 8.76 4.53 -6.34
CA THR A 161 9.25 4.25 -7.69
C THR A 161 8.29 3.32 -8.41
N PHE A 162 7.98 3.64 -9.66
CA PHE A 162 7.22 2.79 -10.56
C PHE A 162 8.13 2.28 -11.66
N LEU A 163 8.09 0.98 -11.89
CA LEU A 163 8.80 0.31 -12.98
C LEU A 163 7.81 -0.45 -13.84
N TYR A 164 8.02 -0.42 -15.14
CA TYR A 164 7.10 -0.96 -16.15
C TYR A 164 7.78 -2.08 -16.90
N HIS A 165 7.13 -3.23 -17.02
CA HIS A 165 7.65 -4.38 -17.75
C HIS A 165 7.17 -4.35 -19.20
N ASP A 166 8.08 -4.31 -20.16
CA ASP A 166 7.77 -4.24 -21.60
C ASP A 166 7.59 -5.64 -22.26
N GLY A 167 7.62 -6.70 -21.43
CA GLY A 167 7.60 -8.09 -21.89
C GLY A 167 8.99 -8.75 -21.83
N SER A 168 10.06 -7.97 -21.79
CA SER A 168 11.45 -8.47 -21.71
C SER A 168 12.23 -7.87 -20.55
N GLN A 169 12.06 -6.60 -20.25
CA GLN A 169 12.81 -5.87 -19.23
C GLN A 169 11.96 -4.85 -18.48
N TRP A 170 12.46 -4.41 -17.32
CA TRP A 170 11.87 -3.35 -16.54
C TRP A 170 12.39 -1.99 -16.99
N ARG A 171 11.48 -1.02 -17.16
CA ARG A 171 11.76 0.38 -17.53
C ARG A 171 11.29 1.31 -16.43
N ASP A 172 11.93 2.43 -16.25
CA ASP A 172 11.62 3.48 -15.28
C ASP A 172 10.55 4.48 -15.75
N SER A 173 10.25 4.46 -17.05
CA SER A 173 9.26 5.33 -17.66
C SER A 173 8.40 4.55 -18.66
N TRP A 174 7.16 5.02 -18.85
CA TRP A 174 6.22 4.46 -19.82
C TRP A 174 5.38 5.56 -20.45
N ASP A 175 5.17 5.43 -21.74
CA ASP A 175 4.23 6.26 -22.47
C ASP A 175 3.50 5.37 -23.51
N SER A 176 2.20 5.26 -23.30
CA SER A 176 1.34 4.44 -24.16
C SER A 176 1.05 5.10 -25.52
N THR A 177 1.41 6.38 -25.70
CA THR A 177 1.20 7.10 -26.97
C THR A 177 2.34 6.88 -27.96
N ILE A 178 3.51 6.48 -27.47
CA ILE A 178 4.69 6.29 -28.35
C ILE A 178 4.45 5.05 -29.19
N GLU A 179 4.48 5.23 -30.49
CA GLU A 179 4.49 4.11 -31.44
C GLU A 179 5.87 3.46 -31.46
N ASN A 180 5.89 2.14 -31.41
CA ASN A 180 7.10 1.39 -31.64
C ASN A 180 7.50 1.54 -33.11
N THR A 181 8.59 2.23 -33.39
CA THR A 181 9.09 2.53 -34.75
C THR A 181 9.35 1.27 -35.59
N THR A 182 9.51 0.11 -34.95
CA THR A 182 9.76 -1.17 -35.63
C THR A 182 8.46 -1.88 -36.01
N THR A 183 7.39 -1.74 -35.23
CA THR A 183 6.13 -2.47 -35.45
C THR A 183 4.97 -1.58 -35.89
N GLY A 184 5.10 -0.25 -35.81
CA GLY A 184 4.03 0.70 -36.10
C GLY A 184 2.84 0.61 -35.13
N VAL A 185 2.98 -0.15 -34.04
CA VAL A 185 1.94 -0.33 -33.02
C VAL A 185 2.28 0.54 -31.82
N SER A 186 1.30 1.25 -31.25
CA SER A 186 1.51 2.00 -30.03
C SER A 186 1.92 1.06 -28.90
N ASN A 187 2.75 1.53 -27.97
CA ASN A 187 3.26 0.72 -26.86
C ASN A 187 2.16 0.11 -25.99
N GLY A 188 0.91 0.63 -26.06
CA GLY A 188 -0.20 0.12 -25.28
C GLY A 188 0.07 0.15 -23.78
N LEU A 189 -0.32 -0.92 -23.10
CA LEU A 189 -0.05 -1.11 -21.67
C LEU A 189 1.18 -1.98 -21.43
N PRO A 190 1.94 -1.75 -20.37
CA PRO A 190 3.01 -2.64 -19.95
C PRO A 190 2.43 -4.00 -19.51
N ALA A 191 3.23 -5.07 -19.59
CA ALA A 191 2.80 -6.40 -19.15
C ALA A 191 2.59 -6.46 -17.63
N ALA A 192 3.38 -5.69 -16.87
CA ALA A 192 3.26 -5.57 -15.42
C ALA A 192 3.80 -4.21 -14.95
N VAL A 193 3.31 -3.76 -13.79
CA VAL A 193 3.84 -2.59 -13.09
C VAL A 193 4.38 -3.05 -11.74
N LYS A 194 5.62 -2.66 -11.43
CA LYS A 194 6.25 -2.85 -10.13
C LYS A 194 6.25 -1.52 -9.40
N VAL A 195 5.76 -1.52 -8.18
CA VAL A 195 5.76 -0.37 -7.27
C VAL A 195 6.72 -0.66 -6.14
N GLN A 196 7.65 0.24 -5.88
CA GLN A 196 8.61 0.15 -4.79
C GLN A 196 8.41 1.34 -3.86
N ILE A 197 8.15 1.05 -2.58
CA ILE A 197 7.98 2.05 -1.53
C ILE A 197 9.10 1.87 -0.52
N GLN A 198 9.88 2.90 -0.29
CA GLN A 198 10.90 2.95 0.75
C GLN A 198 10.47 3.91 1.85
N LEU A 199 10.52 3.46 3.09
CA LEU A 199 10.21 4.27 4.26
C LEU A 199 11.42 5.15 4.66
N ALA A 200 11.12 6.30 5.21
CA ALA A 200 12.12 7.17 5.81
C ALA A 200 12.49 6.68 7.20
N THR A 201 13.79 6.59 7.48
CA THR A 201 14.32 6.12 8.77
C THR A 201 14.96 7.29 9.51
N GLU A 202 14.75 7.41 10.83
CA GLU A 202 15.31 8.48 11.67
C GLU A 202 16.84 8.59 11.62
N ASN A 203 17.54 7.51 11.26
CA ASN A 203 19.00 7.40 11.34
C ASN A 203 19.73 7.65 10.01
N SER A 204 19.21 8.49 9.12
CA SER A 204 19.89 8.81 7.85
C SER A 204 21.27 9.50 8.02
N GLY A 205 21.66 9.87 9.24
CA GLY A 205 22.91 10.58 9.54
C GLY A 205 24.02 9.75 10.18
N SER A 206 23.79 8.54 10.64
CA SER A 206 24.80 7.71 11.31
C SER A 206 25.31 6.60 10.38
N ARG A 207 26.62 6.39 10.35
CA ARG A 207 27.40 5.49 9.47
C ARG A 207 27.02 4.00 9.44
N GLY A 208 25.87 3.63 9.94
CA GLY A 208 25.30 2.27 9.84
C GLY A 208 24.08 2.27 8.91
N ARG A 209 24.29 1.97 7.65
CA ARG A 209 23.21 1.75 6.67
C ARG A 209 22.38 0.53 7.05
N SER A 210 21.41 0.69 7.94
CA SER A 210 20.21 -0.16 7.87
C SER A 210 19.41 0.32 6.67
N ARG A 211 19.77 -0.18 5.51
CA ARG A 211 18.99 -0.01 4.30
C ARG A 211 17.76 -0.90 4.49
N GLU A 212 16.69 -0.35 5.04
CA GLU A 212 15.41 -1.04 5.02
C GLU A 212 15.12 -1.38 3.56
N MET A 213 14.88 -2.66 3.28
CA MET A 213 14.56 -3.10 1.93
C MET A 213 13.27 -2.41 1.50
N PRO A 214 13.22 -1.85 0.27
CA PRO A 214 11.98 -1.27 -0.24
C PRO A 214 10.92 -2.36 -0.30
N MET A 215 9.71 -2.03 0.11
CA MET A 215 8.56 -2.91 -0.11
C MET A 215 8.19 -2.90 -1.59
N GLU A 216 8.06 -4.08 -2.17
CA GLU A 216 7.77 -4.26 -3.59
C GLU A 216 6.38 -4.85 -3.81
N LEU A 217 5.64 -4.28 -4.73
CA LEU A 217 4.38 -4.79 -5.22
C LEU A 217 4.48 -4.93 -6.74
N VAL A 218 4.23 -6.13 -7.26
CA VAL A 218 4.14 -6.37 -8.70
C VAL A 218 2.70 -6.66 -9.08
N VAL A 219 2.14 -5.87 -10.00
CA VAL A 219 0.78 -6.01 -10.51
C VAL A 219 0.86 -6.36 -11.99
N PRO A 220 0.50 -7.59 -12.40
CA PRO A 220 0.36 -7.93 -13.80
C PRO A 220 -0.87 -7.23 -14.39
N LEU A 221 -0.75 -6.66 -15.58
CA LEU A 221 -1.86 -6.03 -16.27
C LEU A 221 -2.45 -7.04 -17.27
N VAL A 222 -3.64 -7.53 -16.93
CA VAL A 222 -4.32 -8.59 -17.72
C VAL A 222 -5.09 -7.99 -18.91
N THR A 223 -5.27 -6.67 -18.93
CA THR A 223 -6.02 -5.96 -19.96
C THR A 223 -5.20 -5.93 -21.26
N GLN A 224 -5.45 -6.88 -22.15
CA GLN A 224 -4.81 -6.93 -23.45
C GLN A 224 -5.61 -6.12 -24.48
N GLN A 225 -4.92 -5.36 -25.32
CA GLN A 225 -5.53 -4.82 -26.53
C GLN A 225 -6.10 -5.97 -27.35
N ARG A 226 -7.40 -6.01 -27.54
CA ARG A 226 -8.00 -6.86 -28.57
C ARG A 226 -7.60 -6.26 -29.92
N THR A 227 -6.56 -6.79 -30.52
CA THR A 227 -6.30 -6.56 -31.94
C THR A 227 -7.44 -7.21 -32.71
N ASN A 228 -8.41 -6.42 -33.14
CA ASN A 228 -9.33 -6.83 -34.20
C ASN A 228 -8.48 -6.91 -35.50
N GLN A 229 -7.70 -7.97 -35.63
CA GLN A 229 -7.23 -8.37 -36.93
C GLN A 229 -8.45 -8.86 -37.70
N VAL A 230 -9.04 -7.96 -38.49
CA VAL A 230 -9.93 -8.37 -39.56
C VAL A 230 -9.10 -9.34 -40.45
N PRO A 231 -9.51 -10.62 -40.60
CA PRO A 231 -8.78 -11.50 -41.48
C PRO A 231 -8.75 -10.85 -42.85
N GLN A 232 -7.56 -10.49 -43.32
CA GLN A 232 -7.38 -10.10 -44.71
C GLN A 232 -7.74 -11.32 -45.55
N VAL A 233 -8.97 -11.34 -46.09
CA VAL A 233 -9.35 -12.32 -47.10
C VAL A 233 -8.39 -12.05 -48.28
N ALA A 234 -7.47 -12.96 -48.49
CA ALA A 234 -6.59 -12.96 -49.63
C ALA A 234 -7.50 -12.93 -50.88
N ALA A 235 -7.51 -11.82 -51.60
CA ALA A 235 -8.14 -11.70 -52.88
C ALA A 235 -7.47 -12.74 -53.78
N GLY A 236 -8.18 -13.86 -53.99
CA GLY A 236 -7.74 -14.93 -54.84
C GLY A 236 -7.49 -14.41 -56.26
N ALA A 237 -6.32 -14.71 -56.76
CA ALA A 237 -5.95 -14.54 -58.15
C ALA A 237 -6.97 -15.26 -59.04
N ALA A 238 -7.76 -14.47 -59.79
CA ALA A 238 -8.48 -14.97 -60.96
C ALA A 238 -7.51 -14.90 -62.13
N GLN A 239 -7.18 -16.06 -62.65
CA GLN A 239 -6.70 -16.24 -64.00
C GLN A 239 -7.90 -16.44 -64.92
#